data_3fefac52837690dd3c85afca3bae4ab9
#
_entry.id   3fefac52837690dd3c85afca3bae4ab9
#
_cell.length_a   1.000
_cell.length_b   1.000
_cell.length_c   1.000
_cell.angle_alpha   90.00
_cell.angle_beta   90.00
_cell.angle_gamma   90.00
#
_symmetry.space_group_name_H-M   'P 1'
#
loop_
_entity.id
_entity.type
_entity.pdbx_description
1 polymer ?
#
loop_
_entity_poly.entity_id
_entity_poly.type
_entity_poly.pdbx_seq_one_letter_code
_entity_poly.pdbx_strand_id
1 'polypeptide(L)'
;MDLDQQLEQLIAEAPKDRGMPKVMEHAIAPILKVIAQQLQHHDYYILQNTEENWQVTTLRHRQDQTLTKRVIYGFPSLEDAQTFAQHNDDPELMALPVPVTHILFELLGFDQVDSLIFFDHAGNYDNGVEIPKEKLEQSIREKLKQLKAKIEQPPANFA
;
A
#
# COMPACT_ATOMS: atom_id res chain seq x y z
N MET A 1 -11.21 -9.46 7.48
CA MET A 1 -10.31 -9.17 8.61
C MET A 1 -10.33 -7.68 8.91
N ASP A 2 -10.36 -7.32 10.18
CA ASP A 2 -10.16 -5.93 10.55
C ASP A 2 -8.67 -5.53 10.38
N LEU A 3 -8.37 -4.24 10.57
CA LEU A 3 -7.01 -3.75 10.34
C LEU A 3 -5.98 -4.40 11.28
N ASP A 4 -6.34 -4.58 12.53
CA ASP A 4 -5.41 -5.17 13.49
C ASP A 4 -5.10 -6.64 13.15
N GLN A 5 -6.09 -7.39 12.70
CA GLN A 5 -5.88 -8.77 12.26
C GLN A 5 -4.98 -8.82 11.01
N GLN A 6 -5.18 -7.90 10.06
CA GLN A 6 -4.34 -7.79 8.88
C GLN A 6 -2.89 -7.52 9.27
N LEU A 7 -2.68 -6.59 10.20
CA LEU A 7 -1.34 -6.23 10.65
C LEU A 7 -0.67 -7.37 11.43
N GLU A 8 -1.42 -8.08 12.26
CA GLU A 8 -0.91 -9.25 12.96
C GLU A 8 -0.41 -10.32 11.98
N GLN A 9 -1.13 -10.50 10.88
CA GLN A 9 -0.71 -11.44 9.84
C GLN A 9 0.59 -11.00 9.19
N LEU A 10 0.74 -9.71 8.87
CA LEU A 10 1.99 -9.18 8.30
C LEU A 10 3.17 -9.37 9.26
N ILE A 11 2.96 -9.13 10.54
CA ILE A 11 4.00 -9.31 11.56
C ILE A 11 4.40 -10.78 11.65
N ALA A 12 3.41 -11.67 11.65
CA ALA A 12 3.65 -13.12 11.74
C ALA A 12 4.42 -13.67 10.54
N GLU A 13 4.20 -13.09 9.35
CA GLU A 13 4.84 -13.51 8.11
C GLU A 13 6.19 -12.83 7.87
N ALA A 14 6.58 -11.87 8.71
CA ALA A 14 7.86 -11.17 8.56
C ALA A 14 9.04 -12.14 8.75
N PRO A 15 10.13 -11.96 7.97
CA PRO A 15 11.34 -12.75 8.19
C PRO A 15 11.83 -12.62 9.63
N LYS A 16 12.20 -13.74 10.24
CA LYS A 16 12.55 -13.77 11.68
C LYS A 16 14.00 -13.40 11.95
N ASP A 17 14.74 -12.99 10.93
CA ASP A 17 16.15 -12.60 11.09
C ASP A 17 16.29 -11.08 11.15
N ARG A 18 17.43 -10.62 11.68
CA ARG A 18 17.83 -9.20 11.72
C ARG A 18 16.81 -8.27 12.38
N GLY A 19 16.01 -8.78 13.31
CA GLY A 19 15.03 -7.97 14.01
C GLY A 19 13.83 -7.52 13.19
N MET A 20 13.58 -8.13 12.03
CA MET A 20 12.48 -7.76 11.15
C MET A 20 11.10 -7.83 11.81
N PRO A 21 10.77 -8.82 12.66
CA PRO A 21 9.47 -8.80 13.32
C PRO A 21 9.26 -7.57 14.20
N LYS A 22 10.31 -7.09 14.88
CA LYS A 22 10.22 -5.87 15.70
C LYS A 22 10.09 -4.62 14.83
N VAL A 23 10.81 -4.55 13.71
CA VAL A 23 10.68 -3.46 12.75
C VAL A 23 9.26 -3.43 12.18
N MET A 24 8.71 -4.58 11.80
CA MET A 24 7.34 -4.68 11.31
C MET A 24 6.36 -4.20 12.37
N GLU A 25 6.47 -4.69 13.60
CA GLU A 25 5.54 -4.36 14.66
C GLU A 25 5.61 -2.90 15.12
N HIS A 26 6.82 -2.35 15.25
CA HIS A 26 7.01 -1.04 15.88
C HIS A 26 7.19 0.11 14.89
N ALA A 27 7.56 -0.15 13.66
CA ALA A 27 7.78 0.89 12.66
C ALA A 27 6.81 0.82 11.50
N ILE A 28 6.69 -0.32 10.85
CA ILE A 28 5.91 -0.44 9.62
C ILE A 28 4.41 -0.53 9.93
N ALA A 29 4.00 -1.46 10.79
CA ALA A 29 2.59 -1.68 11.09
C ALA A 29 1.86 -0.42 11.60
N PRO A 30 2.44 0.38 12.53
CA PRO A 30 1.77 1.59 12.97
C PRO A 30 1.51 2.60 11.84
N ILE A 31 2.45 2.74 10.91
CA ILE A 31 2.28 3.65 9.76
C ILE A 31 1.21 3.12 8.81
N LEU A 32 1.22 1.82 8.50
CA LEU A 32 0.20 1.20 7.67
C LEU A 32 -1.19 1.38 8.28
N LYS A 33 -1.31 1.24 9.59
CA LYS A 33 -2.58 1.41 10.30
C LYS A 33 -3.13 2.82 10.15
N VAL A 34 -2.29 3.84 10.36
CA VAL A 34 -2.70 5.24 10.25
C VAL A 34 -3.22 5.54 8.84
N ILE A 35 -2.51 5.08 7.81
CA ILE A 35 -2.91 5.30 6.42
C ILE A 35 -4.20 4.54 6.12
N ALA A 36 -4.28 3.28 6.53
CA ALA A 36 -5.46 2.44 6.27
C ALA A 36 -6.71 3.00 6.94
N GLN A 37 -6.58 3.62 8.10
CA GLN A 37 -7.72 4.24 8.81
C GLN A 37 -8.31 5.43 8.05
N GLN A 38 -7.57 6.04 7.14
CA GLN A 38 -8.06 7.14 6.31
C GLN A 38 -8.85 6.64 5.10
N LEU A 39 -8.79 5.35 4.80
CA LEU A 39 -9.48 4.74 3.68
C LEU A 39 -10.81 4.13 4.15
N GLN A 40 -11.78 4.01 3.23
CA GLN A 40 -13.14 3.62 3.55
C GLN A 40 -13.34 2.11 3.72
N HIS A 41 -12.47 1.30 3.11
CA HIS A 41 -12.66 -0.14 3.07
C HIS A 41 -11.47 -0.87 3.67
N HIS A 42 -11.72 -2.07 4.24
CA HIS A 42 -10.66 -2.92 4.77
C HIS A 42 -10.02 -3.79 3.68
N ASP A 43 -10.74 -4.02 2.59
CA ASP A 43 -10.25 -4.76 1.43
C ASP A 43 -10.54 -3.96 0.17
N TYR A 44 -9.64 -4.08 -0.80
CA TYR A 44 -9.84 -3.51 -2.13
C TYR A 44 -9.57 -4.58 -3.17
N TYR A 45 -10.24 -4.47 -4.31
CA TYR A 45 -10.02 -5.37 -5.43
C TYR A 45 -8.85 -4.86 -6.27
N ILE A 46 -7.88 -5.74 -6.48
CA ILE A 46 -6.69 -5.46 -7.29
C ILE A 46 -6.77 -6.35 -8.54
N LEU A 47 -6.42 -5.79 -9.68
CA LEU A 47 -6.34 -6.55 -10.92
C LEU A 47 -4.96 -7.20 -11.02
N GLN A 48 -4.93 -8.50 -11.34
CA GLN A 48 -3.68 -9.21 -11.56
C GLN A 48 -3.78 -10.07 -12.81
N ASN A 49 -2.61 -10.31 -13.44
CA ASN A 49 -2.53 -11.16 -14.63
C ASN A 49 -2.35 -12.62 -14.25
N THR A 50 -2.21 -13.50 -15.26
CA THR A 50 -2.06 -14.94 -15.04
C THR A 50 -0.74 -15.33 -14.37
N GLU A 51 0.24 -14.43 -14.37
CA GLU A 51 1.53 -14.63 -13.69
C GLU A 51 1.53 -14.11 -12.25
N GLU A 52 0.35 -13.77 -11.73
CA GLU A 52 0.15 -13.24 -10.39
C GLU A 52 0.79 -11.86 -10.15
N ASN A 53 1.07 -11.12 -11.23
CA ASN A 53 1.55 -9.75 -11.13
C ASN A 53 0.38 -8.77 -11.16
N TRP A 54 0.43 -7.78 -10.26
CA TRP A 54 -0.60 -6.74 -10.20
C TRP A 54 -0.48 -5.81 -11.40
N GLN A 55 -1.63 -5.40 -11.93
CA GLN A 55 -1.71 -4.50 -13.08
C GLN A 55 -1.21 -3.10 -12.71
N VAL A 56 -0.21 -2.63 -13.46
CA VAL A 56 0.33 -1.28 -13.31
C VAL A 56 -0.16 -0.44 -14.49
N THR A 57 -0.72 0.74 -14.18
CA THR A 57 -1.19 1.68 -15.19
C THR A 57 -0.25 2.86 -15.24
N THR A 58 0.15 3.25 -16.46
CA THR A 58 0.99 4.43 -16.66
C THR A 58 0.09 5.63 -16.98
N LEU A 59 0.18 6.65 -16.13
CA LEU A 59 -0.52 7.92 -16.33
C LEU A 59 0.45 8.94 -16.92
N ARG A 60 -0.04 9.73 -17.86
CA ARG A 60 0.73 10.81 -18.48
C ARG A 60 0.14 12.15 -18.11
N HIS A 61 1.01 13.12 -17.84
CA HIS A 61 0.60 14.48 -17.53
C HIS A 61 -0.04 15.11 -18.76
N ARG A 62 -1.18 15.78 -18.58
CA ARG A 62 -1.93 16.36 -19.72
C ARG A 62 -1.15 17.42 -20.47
N GLN A 63 -0.35 18.21 -19.77
CA GLN A 63 0.40 19.33 -20.36
C GLN A 63 1.82 18.94 -20.77
N ASP A 64 2.39 17.91 -20.15
CA ASP A 64 3.73 17.42 -20.46
C ASP A 64 3.73 15.90 -20.47
N GLN A 65 3.61 15.32 -21.66
CA GLN A 65 3.54 13.88 -21.84
C GLN A 65 4.84 13.15 -21.53
N THR A 66 5.94 13.87 -21.30
CA THR A 66 7.19 13.26 -20.83
C THR A 66 7.14 12.91 -19.36
N LEU A 67 6.22 13.53 -18.60
CA LEU A 67 6.00 13.23 -17.19
C LEU A 67 5.00 12.09 -17.07
N THR A 68 5.46 10.96 -16.56
CA THR A 68 4.64 9.78 -16.34
C THR A 68 4.62 9.38 -14.88
N LYS A 69 3.55 8.71 -14.49
CA LYS A 69 3.39 8.14 -13.15
C LYS A 69 2.84 6.72 -13.31
N ARG A 70 3.44 5.77 -12.62
CA ARG A 70 2.97 4.39 -12.62
C ARG A 70 2.20 4.10 -11.35
N VAL A 71 0.95 3.66 -11.50
CA VAL A 71 0.06 3.47 -10.38
C VAL A 71 -0.59 2.09 -10.40
N ILE A 72 -0.98 1.64 -9.21
CA ILE A 72 -1.85 0.47 -9.05
C ILE A 72 -3.16 0.98 -8.48
N TYR A 73 -4.27 0.58 -9.09
CA TYR A 73 -5.61 0.95 -8.63
C TYR A 73 -6.16 -0.09 -7.67
N GLY A 74 -6.78 0.39 -6.59
CA GLY A 74 -7.59 -0.43 -5.70
C GLY A 74 -9.05 -0.03 -5.86
N PHE A 75 -9.92 -1.00 -6.15
CA PHE A 75 -11.33 -0.77 -6.41
C PHE A 75 -12.18 -1.19 -5.21
N PRO A 76 -13.25 -0.43 -4.90
CA PRO A 76 -14.07 -0.71 -3.74
C PRO A 76 -14.99 -1.92 -3.92
N SER A 77 -15.24 -2.34 -5.16
CA SER A 77 -16.12 -3.46 -5.47
C SER A 77 -15.58 -4.30 -6.60
N LEU A 78 -16.02 -5.57 -6.64
CA LEU A 78 -15.69 -6.47 -7.75
C LEU A 78 -16.20 -5.93 -9.06
N GLU A 79 -17.41 -5.35 -9.08
CA GLU A 79 -18.00 -4.80 -10.29
C GLU A 79 -17.15 -3.68 -10.89
N ASP A 80 -16.66 -2.75 -10.04
CA ASP A 80 -15.81 -1.66 -10.51
C ASP A 80 -14.50 -2.19 -11.10
N ALA A 81 -13.89 -3.16 -10.45
CA ALA A 81 -12.65 -3.76 -10.93
C ALA A 81 -12.85 -4.46 -12.27
N GLN A 82 -13.95 -5.20 -12.41
CA GLN A 82 -14.28 -5.90 -13.65
C GLN A 82 -14.59 -4.92 -14.79
N THR A 83 -15.30 -3.83 -14.49
CA THR A 83 -15.58 -2.79 -15.48
C THR A 83 -14.29 -2.15 -15.99
N PHE A 84 -13.36 -1.86 -15.08
CA PHE A 84 -12.05 -1.32 -15.47
C PHE A 84 -11.27 -2.34 -16.32
N ALA A 85 -11.30 -3.62 -15.92
CA ALA A 85 -10.60 -4.68 -16.65
C ALA A 85 -11.08 -4.83 -18.09
N GLN A 86 -12.37 -4.61 -18.35
CA GLN A 86 -12.93 -4.69 -19.69
C GLN A 86 -12.36 -3.63 -20.65
N HIS A 87 -11.83 -2.52 -20.11
CA HIS A 87 -11.24 -1.46 -20.92
C HIS A 87 -9.73 -1.64 -21.10
N ASN A 88 -9.17 -2.72 -20.60
CA ASN A 88 -7.76 -3.05 -20.79
C ASN A 88 -7.58 -4.05 -21.91
N ASP A 89 -6.37 -4.04 -22.50
CA ASP A 89 -6.05 -4.93 -23.61
C ASP A 89 -5.78 -6.37 -23.18
N ASP A 90 -5.67 -6.63 -21.89
CA ASP A 90 -5.42 -7.97 -21.37
C ASP A 90 -6.73 -8.63 -20.92
N PRO A 91 -7.26 -9.60 -21.69
CA PRO A 91 -8.52 -10.25 -21.34
C PRO A 91 -8.40 -11.23 -20.15
N GLU A 92 -7.18 -11.50 -19.71
CA GLU A 92 -6.93 -12.48 -18.64
C GLU A 92 -6.75 -11.83 -17.26
N LEU A 93 -7.00 -10.51 -17.15
CA LEU A 93 -6.95 -9.83 -15.86
C LEU A 93 -8.05 -10.35 -14.93
N MET A 94 -7.64 -10.67 -13.71
CA MET A 94 -8.55 -11.13 -12.66
C MET A 94 -8.58 -10.14 -11.52
N ALA A 95 -9.77 -9.88 -10.98
CA ALA A 95 -9.95 -9.03 -9.82
C ALA A 95 -9.93 -9.89 -8.55
N LEU A 96 -9.04 -9.58 -7.62
CA LEU A 96 -8.90 -10.29 -6.36
C LEU A 96 -9.03 -9.33 -5.18
N PRO A 97 -9.76 -9.70 -4.14
CA PRO A 97 -9.80 -8.89 -2.93
C PRO A 97 -8.50 -9.06 -2.15
N VAL A 98 -7.89 -7.94 -1.77
CA VAL A 98 -6.64 -7.93 -1.00
C VAL A 98 -6.83 -7.03 0.21
N PRO A 99 -6.41 -7.47 1.41
CA PRO A 99 -6.46 -6.61 2.59
C PRO A 99 -5.69 -5.32 2.36
N VAL A 100 -6.27 -4.19 2.79
CA VAL A 100 -5.71 -2.87 2.51
C VAL A 100 -4.29 -2.71 3.05
N THR A 101 -4.01 -3.25 4.24
CA THR A 101 -2.67 -3.16 4.82
C THR A 101 -1.64 -3.96 4.01
N HIS A 102 -2.06 -5.06 3.41
CA HIS A 102 -1.21 -5.87 2.55
C HIS A 102 -0.90 -5.14 1.25
N ILE A 103 -1.89 -4.43 0.69
CA ILE A 103 -1.68 -3.62 -0.51
C ILE A 103 -0.64 -2.54 -0.23
N LEU A 104 -0.78 -1.83 0.88
CA LEU A 104 0.16 -0.79 1.28
C LEU A 104 1.56 -1.35 1.51
N PHE A 105 1.65 -2.52 2.13
CA PHE A 105 2.94 -3.17 2.39
C PHE A 105 3.62 -3.59 1.08
N GLU A 106 2.86 -4.18 0.16
CA GLU A 106 3.40 -4.62 -1.12
C GLU A 106 3.98 -3.47 -1.94
N LEU A 107 3.41 -2.26 -1.82
CA LEU A 107 3.92 -1.07 -2.49
C LEU A 107 5.39 -0.84 -2.19
N LEU A 108 5.83 -1.12 -0.97
CA LEU A 108 7.22 -0.92 -0.55
C LEU A 108 8.20 -1.79 -1.34
N GLY A 109 7.74 -2.93 -1.85
CA GLY A 109 8.57 -3.86 -2.62
C GLY A 109 8.55 -3.63 -4.13
N PHE A 110 7.72 -2.74 -4.63
CA PHE A 110 7.60 -2.50 -6.07
C PHE A 110 8.54 -1.38 -6.51
N ASP A 111 9.56 -1.72 -7.30
CA ASP A 111 10.55 -0.74 -7.75
C ASP A 111 10.02 0.26 -8.78
N GLN A 112 8.98 -0.14 -9.53
CA GLN A 112 8.49 0.63 -10.66
C GLN A 112 7.07 1.15 -10.50
N VAL A 113 6.62 1.27 -9.27
CA VAL A 113 5.31 1.82 -8.93
C VAL A 113 5.51 3.08 -8.10
N ASP A 114 4.88 4.16 -8.53
CA ASP A 114 5.01 5.45 -7.84
C ASP A 114 3.94 5.65 -6.76
N SER A 115 2.74 5.14 -7.00
CA SER A 115 1.61 5.37 -6.10
C SER A 115 0.57 4.26 -6.18
N LEU A 116 -0.21 4.14 -5.11
CA LEU A 116 -1.50 3.45 -5.12
C LEU A 116 -2.59 4.50 -5.22
N ILE A 117 -3.66 4.18 -5.95
CA ILE A 117 -4.85 5.03 -5.99
C ILE A 117 -6.04 4.17 -5.61
N PHE A 118 -6.69 4.52 -4.50
CA PHE A 118 -7.86 3.80 -4.00
C PHE A 118 -9.13 4.59 -4.33
N PHE A 119 -10.11 3.91 -4.92
CA PHE A 119 -11.43 4.48 -5.14
C PHE A 119 -12.32 4.03 -3.99
N ASP A 120 -12.84 4.97 -3.22
CA ASP A 120 -13.62 4.65 -2.02
C ASP A 120 -15.12 4.52 -2.29
N HIS A 121 -15.59 5.07 -3.40
CA HIS A 121 -17.02 5.04 -3.76
C HIS A 121 -17.23 4.33 -5.08
N ALA A 122 -18.13 3.34 -5.09
CA ALA A 122 -18.45 2.58 -6.30
C ALA A 122 -18.90 3.48 -7.43
N GLY A 123 -18.36 3.24 -8.62
CA GLY A 123 -18.69 4.02 -9.82
C GLY A 123 -18.08 5.41 -9.90
N ASN A 124 -17.36 5.85 -8.87
CA ASN A 124 -16.76 7.19 -8.85
C ASN A 124 -15.25 7.10 -9.02
N TYR A 125 -14.77 7.34 -10.24
CA TYR A 125 -13.35 7.27 -10.58
C TYR A 125 -12.66 8.63 -10.56
N ASP A 126 -13.41 9.71 -10.26
CA ASP A 126 -12.86 11.06 -10.23
C ASP A 126 -12.19 11.42 -8.89
N ASN A 127 -12.56 10.71 -7.83
CA ASN A 127 -12.10 11.01 -6.47
C ASN A 127 -11.34 9.83 -5.86
N GLY A 128 -10.20 9.50 -6.47
CA GLY A 128 -9.30 8.49 -5.89
C GLY A 128 -8.42 9.09 -4.80
N VAL A 129 -8.10 8.28 -3.80
CA VAL A 129 -7.15 8.64 -2.77
C VAL A 129 -5.79 8.10 -3.18
N GLU A 130 -4.85 9.00 -3.42
CA GLU A 130 -3.50 8.61 -3.83
C GLU A 130 -2.59 8.44 -2.62
N ILE A 131 -1.90 7.30 -2.55
CA ILE A 131 -0.88 7.03 -1.55
C ILE A 131 0.46 6.91 -2.28
N PRO A 132 1.29 7.98 -2.30
CA PRO A 132 2.60 7.93 -2.93
C PRO A 132 3.56 7.02 -2.15
N LYS A 133 4.29 6.19 -2.87
CA LYS A 133 5.30 5.31 -2.28
C LYS A 133 6.34 6.09 -1.48
N GLU A 134 6.80 7.22 -2.03
CA GLU A 134 7.80 8.05 -1.39
C GLU A 134 7.34 8.55 -0.02
N LYS A 135 6.08 8.96 0.11
CA LYS A 135 5.53 9.41 1.38
C LYS A 135 5.42 8.28 2.40
N LEU A 136 5.03 7.10 1.92
CA LEU A 136 4.95 5.91 2.78
C LEU A 136 6.35 5.55 3.31
N GLU A 137 7.34 5.50 2.42
CA GLU A 137 8.72 5.21 2.80
C GLU A 137 9.28 6.25 3.77
N GLN A 138 9.01 7.53 3.52
CA GLN A 138 9.45 8.63 4.38
C GLN A 138 8.87 8.49 5.78
N SER A 139 7.58 8.22 5.90
CA SER A 139 6.91 8.05 7.19
C SER A 139 7.52 6.89 7.98
N ILE A 140 7.84 5.80 7.30
CA ILE A 140 8.47 4.64 7.95
C ILE A 140 9.88 4.98 8.39
N ARG A 141 10.66 5.66 7.55
CA ARG A 141 12.02 6.09 7.92
C ARG A 141 12.02 7.00 9.14
N GLU A 142 11.09 7.94 9.21
CA GLU A 142 10.95 8.83 10.36
C GLU A 142 10.61 8.05 11.63
N LYS A 143 9.72 7.06 11.51
CA LYS A 143 9.36 6.21 12.63
C LYS A 143 10.56 5.40 13.13
N LEU A 144 11.37 4.87 12.21
CA LEU A 144 12.59 4.14 12.55
C LEU A 144 13.59 5.03 13.26
N LYS A 145 13.75 6.29 12.82
CA LYS A 145 14.64 7.25 13.49
C LYS A 145 14.16 7.53 14.91
N GLN A 146 12.86 7.70 15.10
CA GLN A 146 12.30 7.94 16.44
C GLN A 146 12.54 6.76 17.36
N LEU A 147 12.37 5.54 16.87
CA LEU A 147 12.62 4.33 17.64
C LEU A 147 14.09 4.19 18.00
N LYS A 148 14.98 4.46 17.04
CA LYS A 148 16.43 4.40 17.26
C LYS A 148 16.86 5.43 18.30
N ALA A 149 16.39 6.67 18.19
CA ALA A 149 16.70 7.72 19.15
C ALA A 149 16.22 7.36 20.55
N LYS A 150 15.05 6.74 20.67
CA LYS A 150 14.50 6.31 21.94
C LYS A 150 15.31 5.19 22.58
N ILE A 151 15.82 4.25 21.76
CA ILE A 151 16.65 3.15 22.23
C ILE A 151 18.04 3.65 22.67
N GLU A 152 18.60 4.62 21.92
CA GLU A 152 19.94 5.18 22.21
C GLU A 152 19.93 6.21 23.33
N GLN A 153 18.74 6.64 23.77
CA GLN A 153 18.63 7.63 24.84
C GLN A 153 19.02 7.01 26.18
N PRO A 154 19.94 7.62 26.94
CA PRO A 154 20.30 7.06 28.24
C PRO A 154 19.09 7.12 29.19
N PRO A 155 18.99 6.13 30.12
CA PRO A 155 17.93 6.18 31.12
C PRO A 155 17.96 7.48 31.92
N ALA A 156 16.80 7.95 32.37
CA ALA A 156 16.66 9.23 33.07
C ALA A 156 17.50 9.31 34.37
N ASN A 157 17.92 8.16 34.92
CA ASN A 157 18.71 8.09 36.15
C ASN A 157 20.21 8.28 35.90
N PHE A 158 20.65 8.38 34.66
CA PHE A 158 22.04 8.61 34.30
C PHE A 158 22.16 10.02 33.73
N ALA A 159 22.71 10.89 34.49
CA ALA A 159 22.94 12.27 34.06
C ALA A 159 24.14 12.34 33.11
#